data_51bedb7436ba8e81301e33c058f71c29
#
_entry.id   51bedb7436ba8e81301e33c058f71c29
#
_cell.length_a   1.000
_cell.length_b   1.000
_cell.length_c   1.000
_cell.angle_alpha   90.00
_cell.angle_beta   90.00
_cell.angle_gamma   90.00
#
_symmetry.space_group_name_H-M   'P 1'
#
loop_
_entity.id
_entity.type
_entity.pdbx_description
1 polymer ?
#
loop_
_entity_poly.entity_id
_entity_poly.type
_entity_poly.pdbx_seq_one_letter_code
_entity_poly.pdbx_strand_id
1 'polypeptide(L)'
;MRKESVLDGVGRAIAPRRHAIAHNPQALLAVLLTICCIFALVVDVPALAAATTKEKKGQDPVLKGLPITELSSDEAIQHALNRLAYGPRPGDVERVRQMGLAKWIDQQLNPKSIDDSAMEARLNIYPTLRMTTAHLMAEYPDPKQAAKQAVQAKQEPSQMQLAQKQADDAITAMARDMNGGANATAGNNGPMANANTNADAPSPMKLNPATKGLGKKDSLGVDPNAVPRAISDDSKRPQRVVEELAMTKMARAVYSERQLQQVMDDFWFNHFNVFAGKGEVKWYLTSYERDVIQPNALGKFKDLLTATAKSPAMLFYLDNFLSADPNAAQRQAMMRQARRGPYYSPNPQQGQNKKQQRGLNENYGRELMELHTLGVDGGYTQKDVTEVARCFTGWTIEKPRELAQFKFDEKVHDPYPKVVLGKKIRAGGMKDGEQVIDLLVKNPNT
;
A
#
# COMPACT_ATOMS: atom_id res chain seq x y z
N MET A 1 -54.50 33.19 29.80
CA MET A 1 -55.58 32.30 29.44
C MET A 1 -54.92 30.99 29.09
N ARG A 2 -54.94 29.98 29.99
CA ARG A 2 -55.85 28.84 30.16
C ARG A 2 -55.97 28.10 28.82
N LYS A 3 -55.70 26.78 28.65
CA LYS A 3 -55.94 25.55 29.48
C LYS A 3 -55.08 24.44 28.80
N GLU A 4 -54.41 23.54 29.48
CA GLU A 4 -54.83 22.21 29.99
C GLU A 4 -55.62 21.35 28.99
N SER A 5 -55.12 20.13 28.68
CA SER A 5 -55.36 18.84 29.36
C SER A 5 -54.88 17.68 28.42
N VAL A 6 -54.07 16.76 28.90
CA VAL A 6 -54.37 15.42 29.49
C VAL A 6 -54.88 14.37 28.45
N LEU A 7 -54.13 13.30 28.26
CA LEU A 7 -54.40 11.89 28.56
C LEU A 7 -53.48 10.92 27.77
N ASP A 8 -52.73 10.15 28.49
CA ASP A 8 -52.63 8.69 28.61
C ASP A 8 -52.50 7.81 27.36
N GLY A 9 -51.47 6.95 27.41
CA GLY A 9 -51.33 5.80 26.53
C GLY A 9 -50.05 5.00 26.76
N VAL A 10 -50.03 4.20 27.78
CA VAL A 10 -49.19 3.05 28.16
C VAL A 10 -48.47 2.36 26.99
N GLY A 11 -47.13 2.30 27.06
CA GLY A 11 -46.30 1.42 26.24
C GLY A 11 -45.01 1.07 26.98
N ARG A 12 -45.02 -0.01 27.76
CA ARG A 12 -43.86 -0.58 28.46
C ARG A 12 -42.83 -1.06 27.45
N ALA A 13 -41.66 -0.42 27.42
CA ALA A 13 -40.45 -1.00 26.86
C ALA A 13 -39.44 -1.27 27.99
N ILE A 14 -39.07 -2.52 28.12
CA ILE A 14 -38.10 -3.05 29.08
C ILE A 14 -36.71 -2.60 28.67
N ALA A 15 -36.10 -1.69 29.43
CA ALA A 15 -34.68 -1.33 29.27
C ALA A 15 -33.78 -2.28 30.10
N PRO A 16 -32.66 -2.73 29.58
CA PRO A 16 -31.75 -3.56 30.35
C PRO A 16 -31.04 -2.72 31.44
N ARG A 17 -31.13 -3.19 32.68
CA ARG A 17 -30.42 -2.65 33.84
C ARG A 17 -28.90 -2.73 33.59
N ARG A 18 -28.27 -1.62 33.36
CA ARG A 18 -26.81 -1.46 33.51
C ARG A 18 -26.53 -1.39 35.02
N HIS A 19 -25.86 -2.40 35.57
CA HIS A 19 -25.24 -2.33 36.89
C HIS A 19 -24.09 -1.34 36.82
N ALA A 20 -24.31 -0.11 37.30
CA ALA A 20 -23.26 0.84 37.58
C ALA A 20 -22.55 0.34 38.86
N ILE A 21 -21.34 -0.21 38.69
CA ILE A 21 -20.41 -0.44 39.79
C ILE A 21 -19.93 0.94 40.21
N ALA A 22 -20.44 1.45 41.30
CA ALA A 22 -19.95 2.67 41.93
C ALA A 22 -18.53 2.40 42.42
N HIS A 23 -17.54 2.95 41.74
CA HIS A 23 -16.18 2.98 42.24
C HIS A 23 -16.11 3.94 43.44
N ASN A 24 -16.07 3.39 44.65
CA ASN A 24 -15.80 4.13 45.83
C ASN A 24 -14.28 4.31 45.97
N PRO A 25 -13.73 5.52 45.73
CA PRO A 25 -12.28 5.76 45.76
C PRO A 25 -11.65 5.54 47.15
N GLN A 26 -12.46 5.62 48.22
CA GLN A 26 -12.00 5.35 49.57
C GLN A 26 -11.78 3.85 49.85
N ALA A 27 -12.52 2.96 49.19
CA ALA A 27 -12.31 1.52 49.29
C ALA A 27 -11.02 1.09 48.56
N LEU A 28 -10.69 1.72 47.43
CA LEU A 28 -9.45 1.45 46.68
C LEU A 28 -8.21 1.91 47.45
N LEU A 29 -8.30 3.06 48.13
CA LEU A 29 -7.23 3.60 48.97
C LEU A 29 -6.98 2.73 50.21
N ALA A 30 -8.03 2.19 50.82
CA ALA A 30 -7.92 1.27 51.96
C ALA A 30 -7.25 -0.07 51.59
N VAL A 31 -7.56 -0.59 50.41
CA VAL A 31 -6.94 -1.85 49.90
C VAL A 31 -5.46 -1.61 49.53
N LEU A 32 -5.12 -0.47 48.95
CA LEU A 32 -3.73 -0.11 48.65
C LEU A 32 -2.90 0.12 49.91
N LEU A 33 -3.46 0.77 50.93
CA LEU A 33 -2.80 0.98 52.24
C LEU A 33 -2.60 -0.35 52.98
N THR A 34 -3.56 -1.28 52.94
CA THR A 34 -3.41 -2.61 53.56
C THR A 34 -2.35 -3.45 52.83
N ILE A 35 -2.25 -3.38 51.53
CA ILE A 35 -1.21 -4.08 50.75
C ILE A 35 0.18 -3.48 51.07
N CYS A 36 0.32 -2.15 51.15
CA CYS A 36 1.56 -1.52 51.60
C CYS A 36 1.96 -1.86 53.03
N CYS A 37 1.01 -1.94 53.97
CA CYS A 37 1.32 -2.36 55.35
C CYS A 37 1.71 -3.84 55.47
N ILE A 38 1.15 -4.71 54.65
CA ILE A 38 1.54 -6.14 54.64
C ILE A 38 2.94 -6.31 54.04
N PHE A 39 3.32 -5.51 53.05
CA PHE A 39 4.68 -5.52 52.49
C PHE A 39 5.73 -4.90 53.47
N ALA A 40 5.34 -3.97 54.33
CA ALA A 40 6.23 -3.40 55.33
C ALA A 40 6.50 -4.30 56.57
N LEU A 41 5.64 -5.32 56.77
CA LEU A 41 5.75 -6.25 57.95
C LEU A 41 6.51 -7.53 57.66
N VAL A 42 6.95 -7.76 56.39
CA VAL A 42 7.62 -9.03 56.02
C VAL A 42 9.13 -8.83 55.73
N VAL A 43 9.67 -7.64 55.90
CA VAL A 43 11.11 -7.37 55.65
C VAL A 43 11.78 -6.86 56.91
N ASP A 44 11.77 -7.62 57.99
CA ASP A 44 12.84 -7.58 59.00
C ASP A 44 13.86 -8.70 58.63
N VAL A 45 14.65 -8.44 57.63
CA VAL A 45 15.91 -9.16 57.40
C VAL A 45 16.98 -8.35 58.11
N PRO A 46 17.67 -8.91 59.14
CA PRO A 46 18.79 -8.22 59.76
C PRO A 46 19.80 -7.89 58.66
N ALA A 47 20.13 -6.62 58.52
CA ALA A 47 21.23 -6.15 57.71
C ALA A 47 22.53 -6.74 58.26
N LEU A 48 22.86 -7.94 57.80
CA LEU A 48 24.23 -8.42 57.87
C LEU A 48 25.05 -7.60 56.88
N ALA A 49 25.68 -6.55 57.36
CA ALA A 49 26.64 -5.80 56.62
C ALA A 49 27.82 -6.73 56.28
N ALA A 50 27.66 -7.51 55.26
CA ALA A 50 28.78 -8.06 54.53
C ALA A 50 29.41 -6.90 53.79
N ALA A 51 30.50 -6.37 54.34
CA ALA A 51 31.48 -5.58 53.61
C ALA A 51 31.97 -6.44 52.45
N THR A 52 31.27 -6.42 51.34
CA THR A 52 31.78 -6.92 50.11
C THR A 52 32.90 -5.99 49.66
N THR A 53 34.11 -6.38 49.97
CA THR A 53 35.29 -5.95 49.23
C THR A 53 34.93 -6.08 47.75
N LYS A 54 34.74 -4.95 47.08
CA LYS A 54 34.67 -4.88 45.63
C LYS A 54 36.04 -5.36 45.11
N GLU A 55 36.22 -6.66 45.01
CA GLU A 55 37.18 -7.19 44.09
C GLU A 55 36.85 -6.58 42.73
N LYS A 56 37.86 -5.92 42.13
CA LYS A 56 37.79 -5.57 40.70
C LYS A 56 37.70 -6.90 39.96
N LYS A 57 36.50 -7.45 39.85
CA LYS A 57 36.23 -8.55 38.91
C LYS A 57 36.68 -8.04 37.56
N GLY A 58 37.73 -8.61 37.01
CA GLY A 58 38.11 -8.37 35.63
C GLY A 58 36.84 -8.57 34.78
N GLN A 59 36.62 -7.68 33.83
CA GLN A 59 35.48 -7.76 32.94
C GLN A 59 35.42 -9.17 32.33
N ASP A 60 34.27 -9.81 32.45
CA ASP A 60 34.05 -11.16 31.89
C ASP A 60 34.48 -11.17 30.42
N PRO A 61 35.31 -12.13 29.97
CA PRO A 61 35.79 -12.21 28.60
C PRO A 61 34.66 -12.17 27.56
N VAL A 62 33.48 -12.69 27.89
CA VAL A 62 32.27 -12.68 27.04
C VAL A 62 31.76 -11.26 26.79
N LEU A 63 31.90 -10.37 27.76
CA LEU A 63 31.42 -8.98 27.74
C LEU A 63 32.54 -8.00 27.35
N LYS A 64 33.75 -8.49 27.03
CA LYS A 64 34.87 -7.64 26.65
C LYS A 64 34.51 -6.76 25.44
N GLY A 65 34.77 -5.46 25.57
CA GLY A 65 34.50 -4.47 24.52
C GLY A 65 33.11 -3.84 24.61
N LEU A 66 32.27 -4.25 25.56
CA LEU A 66 30.97 -3.66 25.82
C LEU A 66 31.01 -2.71 27.01
N PRO A 67 30.04 -1.79 27.14
CA PRO A 67 29.87 -0.97 28.33
C PRO A 67 29.75 -1.82 29.60
N ILE A 68 30.18 -1.27 30.75
CA ILE A 68 30.03 -1.94 32.03
C ILE A 68 28.53 -2.11 32.34
N THR A 69 28.15 -3.35 32.67
CA THR A 69 26.77 -3.72 33.01
C THR A 69 26.74 -4.48 34.34
N GLU A 70 25.62 -4.43 35.03
CA GLU A 70 25.34 -5.25 36.24
C GLU A 70 24.85 -6.66 35.87
N LEU A 71 24.52 -6.90 34.60
CA LEU A 71 24.06 -8.20 34.12
C LEU A 71 25.21 -9.23 34.11
N SER A 72 24.90 -10.46 34.48
CA SER A 72 25.78 -11.60 34.19
C SER A 72 25.92 -11.81 32.68
N SER A 73 26.92 -12.55 32.25
CA SER A 73 27.16 -12.80 30.83
C SER A 73 25.94 -13.45 30.15
N ASP A 74 25.28 -14.39 30.80
CA ASP A 74 24.10 -15.06 30.25
C ASP A 74 22.89 -14.15 30.16
N GLU A 75 22.67 -13.33 31.17
CA GLU A 75 21.60 -12.31 31.14
C GLU A 75 21.86 -11.28 30.04
N ALA A 76 23.08 -10.83 29.86
CA ALA A 76 23.46 -9.89 28.80
C ALA A 76 23.29 -10.51 27.41
N ILE A 77 23.68 -11.77 27.20
CA ILE A 77 23.45 -12.49 25.95
C ILE A 77 21.95 -12.65 25.69
N GLN A 78 21.18 -13.08 26.69
CA GLN A 78 19.75 -13.27 26.56
C GLN A 78 19.04 -11.94 26.28
N HIS A 79 19.45 -10.86 26.95
CA HIS A 79 18.95 -9.51 26.67
C HIS A 79 19.23 -9.10 25.22
N ALA A 80 20.46 -9.29 24.73
CA ALA A 80 20.82 -8.97 23.36
C ALA A 80 20.03 -9.78 22.32
N LEU A 81 19.88 -11.09 22.52
CA LEU A 81 19.09 -11.97 21.65
C LEU A 81 17.61 -11.57 21.62
N ASN A 82 17.04 -11.13 22.75
CA ASN A 82 15.66 -10.65 22.83
C ASN A 82 15.46 -9.26 22.17
N ARG A 83 16.50 -8.45 22.06
CA ARG A 83 16.41 -7.08 21.52
C ARG A 83 16.85 -6.98 20.07
N LEU A 84 17.84 -7.77 19.66
CA LEU A 84 18.47 -7.69 18.34
C LEU A 84 18.17 -8.90 17.45
N ALA A 85 17.38 -9.86 17.98
CA ALA A 85 16.89 -11.02 17.26
C ALA A 85 15.42 -11.28 17.68
N TYR A 86 14.81 -12.32 17.13
CA TYR A 86 13.47 -12.78 17.53
C TYR A 86 13.47 -13.65 18.80
N GLY A 87 14.49 -13.48 19.63
CA GLY A 87 14.73 -14.26 20.84
C GLY A 87 15.75 -15.38 20.63
N PRO A 88 16.21 -16.04 21.75
CA PRO A 88 17.18 -17.11 21.68
C PRO A 88 16.57 -18.39 21.08
N ARG A 89 17.16 -18.92 20.02
CA ARG A 89 16.91 -20.26 19.52
C ARG A 89 17.71 -21.28 20.34
N PRO A 90 17.36 -22.56 20.32
CA PRO A 90 18.16 -23.62 20.97
C PRO A 90 19.64 -23.54 20.53
N GLY A 91 20.55 -23.42 21.50
CA GLY A 91 22.00 -23.32 21.27
C GLY A 91 22.55 -21.91 21.00
N ASP A 92 21.70 -20.88 20.76
CA ASP A 92 22.16 -19.52 20.47
C ASP A 92 22.94 -18.90 21.64
N VAL A 93 22.45 -19.07 22.88
CA VAL A 93 23.13 -18.52 24.07
C VAL A 93 24.56 -19.07 24.17
N GLU A 94 24.72 -20.38 23.98
CA GLU A 94 26.03 -21.02 24.04
C GLU A 94 26.95 -20.58 22.88
N ARG A 95 26.39 -20.49 21.67
CA ARG A 95 27.12 -20.01 20.49
C ARG A 95 27.64 -18.57 20.69
N VAL A 96 26.78 -17.67 21.20
CA VAL A 96 27.16 -16.27 21.48
C VAL A 96 28.18 -16.20 22.62
N ARG A 97 28.04 -17.03 23.66
CA ARG A 97 29.02 -17.12 24.76
C ARG A 97 30.41 -17.49 24.23
N GLN A 98 30.51 -18.50 23.37
CA GLN A 98 31.78 -18.95 22.79
C GLN A 98 32.39 -17.89 21.87
N MET A 99 31.58 -17.19 21.11
CA MET A 99 32.00 -16.13 20.18
C MET A 99 32.41 -14.84 20.91
N GLY A 100 31.74 -14.52 22.03
CA GLY A 100 31.77 -13.23 22.69
C GLY A 100 30.64 -12.30 22.16
N LEU A 101 29.92 -11.65 23.08
CA LEU A 101 28.73 -10.86 22.75
C LEU A 101 29.05 -9.66 21.84
N ALA A 102 30.14 -8.94 22.08
CA ALA A 102 30.55 -7.82 21.22
C ALA A 102 30.75 -8.26 19.76
N LYS A 103 31.46 -9.39 19.57
CA LYS A 103 31.69 -9.92 18.22
C LYS A 103 30.41 -10.36 17.52
N TRP A 104 29.47 -10.96 18.27
CA TRP A 104 28.18 -11.32 17.72
C TRP A 104 27.39 -10.07 17.27
N ILE A 105 27.36 -9.01 18.09
CA ILE A 105 26.73 -7.73 17.73
C ILE A 105 27.36 -7.14 16.46
N ASP A 106 28.70 -7.11 16.37
CA ASP A 106 29.40 -6.62 15.19
C ASP A 106 29.06 -7.40 13.92
N GLN A 107 28.92 -8.73 14.02
CA GLN A 107 28.48 -9.54 12.90
C GLN A 107 27.04 -9.18 12.49
N GLN A 108 26.13 -9.01 13.44
CA GLN A 108 24.75 -8.66 13.15
C GLN A 108 24.62 -7.26 12.50
N LEU A 109 25.47 -6.31 12.88
CA LEU A 109 25.55 -4.99 12.24
C LEU A 109 26.12 -5.04 10.81
N ASN A 110 26.83 -6.13 10.47
CA ASN A 110 27.40 -6.36 9.15
C ASN A 110 26.81 -7.63 8.50
N PRO A 111 25.52 -7.65 8.17
CA PRO A 111 24.81 -8.87 7.74
C PRO A 111 25.42 -9.51 6.49
N LYS A 112 26.10 -8.74 5.63
CA LYS A 112 26.78 -9.27 4.44
C LYS A 112 27.94 -10.20 4.78
N SER A 113 28.51 -10.12 5.99
CA SER A 113 29.58 -11.01 6.47
C SER A 113 29.04 -12.33 7.01
N ILE A 114 27.74 -12.46 7.19
CA ILE A 114 27.08 -13.66 7.73
C ILE A 114 26.66 -14.54 6.56
N ASP A 115 27.10 -15.79 6.57
CA ASP A 115 26.58 -16.79 5.63
C ASP A 115 25.14 -17.18 6.00
N ASP A 116 24.23 -16.93 5.08
CA ASP A 116 22.81 -17.23 5.20
C ASP A 116 22.34 -18.12 4.02
N SER A 117 23.26 -18.78 3.36
CA SER A 117 23.02 -19.61 2.17
C SER A 117 21.99 -20.71 2.41
N ALA A 118 21.98 -21.30 3.60
CA ALA A 118 21.00 -22.30 4.01
C ALA A 118 19.57 -21.72 4.05
N MET A 119 19.43 -20.45 4.48
CA MET A 119 18.14 -19.75 4.45
C MET A 119 17.73 -19.44 3.03
N GLU A 120 18.65 -18.92 2.21
CA GLU A 120 18.37 -18.62 0.80
C GLU A 120 17.96 -19.89 0.00
N ALA A 121 18.56 -21.05 0.31
CA ALA A 121 18.15 -22.32 -0.28
C ALA A 121 16.71 -22.70 0.08
N ARG A 122 16.28 -22.44 1.33
CA ARG A 122 14.88 -22.67 1.77
C ARG A 122 13.88 -21.79 1.02
N LEU A 123 14.28 -20.59 0.60
CA LEU A 123 13.41 -19.66 -0.12
C LEU A 123 13.16 -20.06 -1.58
N ASN A 124 13.91 -21.01 -2.13
CA ASN A 124 13.74 -21.45 -3.52
C ASN A 124 12.36 -22.08 -3.82
N ILE A 125 11.64 -22.53 -2.80
CA ILE A 125 10.27 -23.06 -2.93
C ILE A 125 9.22 -21.96 -3.19
N TYR A 126 9.59 -20.68 -3.02
CA TYR A 126 8.71 -19.53 -3.20
C TYR A 126 9.06 -18.75 -4.46
N PRO A 127 8.50 -19.10 -5.64
CA PRO A 127 8.88 -18.51 -6.91
C PRO A 127 8.59 -17.00 -7.00
N THR A 128 7.53 -16.52 -6.30
CA THR A 128 7.12 -15.11 -6.39
C THR A 128 8.16 -14.14 -5.86
N LEU A 129 9.05 -14.58 -4.98
CA LEU A 129 10.07 -13.71 -4.36
C LEU A 129 11.07 -13.12 -5.35
N ARG A 130 11.33 -13.81 -6.45
CA ARG A 130 12.32 -13.42 -7.47
C ARG A 130 11.70 -12.76 -8.69
N MET A 131 10.37 -12.76 -8.77
CA MET A 131 9.66 -12.17 -9.89
C MET A 131 9.65 -10.65 -9.81
N THR A 132 9.65 -10.00 -10.96
CA THR A 132 9.35 -8.57 -11.05
C THR A 132 7.86 -8.33 -10.84
N THR A 133 7.48 -7.13 -10.44
CA THR A 133 6.05 -6.77 -10.27
C THR A 133 5.25 -7.03 -11.55
N ALA A 134 5.82 -6.70 -12.72
CA ALA A 134 5.19 -6.96 -14.02
C ALA A 134 4.94 -8.46 -14.25
N HIS A 135 5.92 -9.30 -13.92
CA HIS A 135 5.81 -10.76 -14.06
C HIS A 135 4.77 -11.31 -13.07
N LEU A 136 4.75 -10.81 -11.82
CA LEU A 136 3.73 -11.19 -10.84
C LEU A 136 2.30 -10.86 -11.32
N MET A 137 2.10 -9.68 -11.92
CA MET A 137 0.80 -9.28 -12.47
C MET A 137 0.36 -10.16 -13.65
N ALA A 138 1.31 -10.61 -14.46
CA ALA A 138 1.05 -11.50 -15.61
C ALA A 138 0.74 -12.93 -15.16
N GLU A 139 1.51 -13.49 -14.22
CA GLU A 139 1.37 -14.88 -13.76
C GLU A 139 0.24 -15.07 -12.73
N TYR A 140 -0.06 -14.04 -11.93
CA TYR A 140 -1.08 -14.06 -10.88
C TYR A 140 -2.13 -12.95 -11.11
N PRO A 141 -2.87 -12.97 -12.26
CA PRO A 141 -3.78 -11.90 -12.62
C PRO A 141 -4.98 -11.82 -11.70
N ASP A 142 -5.53 -10.61 -11.51
CA ASP A 142 -6.81 -10.44 -10.83
C ASP A 142 -7.91 -11.10 -11.64
N PRO A 143 -8.70 -12.03 -11.07
CA PRO A 143 -9.75 -12.75 -11.80
C PRO A 143 -10.78 -11.83 -12.47
N LYS A 144 -11.10 -10.69 -11.82
CA LYS A 144 -12.04 -9.71 -12.38
C LYS A 144 -11.43 -8.96 -13.58
N GLN A 145 -10.13 -8.70 -13.54
CA GLN A 145 -9.42 -8.04 -14.65
C GLN A 145 -9.19 -9.02 -15.78
N ALA A 146 -8.79 -10.26 -15.49
CA ALA A 146 -8.64 -11.32 -16.48
C ALA A 146 -9.96 -11.57 -17.22
N ALA A 147 -11.08 -11.62 -16.50
CA ALA A 147 -12.39 -11.78 -17.11
C ALA A 147 -12.76 -10.58 -18.01
N LYS A 148 -12.48 -9.34 -17.58
CA LYS A 148 -12.71 -8.14 -18.41
C LYS A 148 -11.84 -8.14 -19.68
N GLN A 149 -10.57 -8.48 -19.57
CA GLN A 149 -9.66 -8.57 -20.70
C GLN A 149 -10.09 -9.66 -21.69
N ALA A 150 -10.54 -10.81 -21.18
CA ALA A 150 -11.05 -11.89 -22.04
C ALA A 150 -12.33 -11.48 -22.79
N VAL A 151 -13.20 -10.68 -22.17
CA VAL A 151 -14.39 -10.11 -22.84
C VAL A 151 -13.98 -9.07 -23.89
N GLN A 152 -13.05 -8.18 -23.57
CA GLN A 152 -12.55 -7.16 -24.51
C GLN A 152 -11.82 -7.79 -25.70
N ALA A 153 -10.96 -8.79 -25.44
CA ALA A 153 -10.27 -9.52 -26.51
C ALA A 153 -11.23 -10.27 -27.47
N LYS A 154 -12.40 -10.68 -26.96
CA LYS A 154 -13.47 -11.26 -27.79
C LYS A 154 -14.24 -10.20 -28.59
N GLN A 155 -14.24 -8.94 -28.15
CA GLN A 155 -14.94 -7.82 -28.80
C GLN A 155 -14.05 -7.06 -29.79
N GLU A 156 -12.72 -7.13 -29.63
CA GLU A 156 -11.81 -6.57 -30.62
C GLU A 156 -11.75 -7.50 -31.83
N PRO A 157 -12.11 -7.02 -33.03
CA PRO A 157 -11.99 -7.84 -34.24
C PRO A 157 -10.51 -8.21 -34.41
N SER A 158 -10.25 -9.47 -34.61
CA SER A 158 -8.89 -9.94 -34.87
C SER A 158 -8.27 -9.15 -36.04
N GLN A 159 -6.94 -8.96 -36.05
CA GLN A 159 -6.26 -8.26 -37.16
C GLN A 159 -6.64 -8.90 -38.53
N MET A 160 -6.95 -10.18 -38.53
CA MET A 160 -7.41 -10.91 -39.70
C MET A 160 -8.82 -10.46 -40.12
N GLN A 161 -9.74 -10.19 -39.19
CA GLN A 161 -11.08 -9.69 -39.51
C GLN A 161 -11.04 -8.21 -39.96
N LEU A 162 -10.12 -7.39 -39.40
CA LEU A 162 -9.89 -6.03 -39.87
C LEU A 162 -9.27 -6.00 -41.26
N ALA A 163 -8.31 -6.88 -41.54
CA ALA A 163 -7.73 -7.04 -42.89
C ALA A 163 -8.76 -7.54 -43.91
N GLN A 164 -9.60 -8.50 -43.51
CA GLN A 164 -10.70 -9.00 -44.34
C GLN A 164 -11.71 -7.90 -44.66
N LYS A 165 -12.13 -7.13 -43.64
CA LYS A 165 -13.02 -6.00 -43.83
C LYS A 165 -12.42 -4.93 -44.74
N GLN A 166 -11.13 -4.60 -44.58
CA GLN A 166 -10.43 -3.66 -45.48
C GLN A 166 -10.36 -4.19 -46.92
N ALA A 167 -10.15 -5.51 -47.11
CA ALA A 167 -10.18 -6.13 -48.42
C ALA A 167 -11.59 -6.09 -49.03
N ASP A 168 -12.63 -6.37 -48.26
CA ASP A 168 -14.03 -6.32 -48.69
C ASP A 168 -14.48 -4.91 -49.05
N ASP A 169 -14.06 -3.91 -48.23
CA ASP A 169 -14.32 -2.49 -48.49
C ASP A 169 -13.59 -2.01 -49.77
N ALA A 170 -12.37 -2.49 -50.03
CA ALA A 170 -11.60 -2.18 -51.25
C ALA A 170 -12.25 -2.81 -52.49
N ILE A 171 -12.71 -4.08 -52.41
CA ILE A 171 -13.44 -4.75 -53.47
C ILE A 171 -14.74 -4.02 -53.78
N THR A 172 -15.47 -3.57 -52.73
CA THR A 172 -16.72 -2.84 -52.90
C THR A 172 -16.48 -1.46 -53.55
N ALA A 173 -15.38 -0.77 -53.22
CA ALA A 173 -15.00 0.49 -53.82
C ALA A 173 -14.64 0.29 -55.34
N MET A 174 -13.86 -0.73 -55.65
CA MET A 174 -13.57 -1.07 -57.06
C MET A 174 -14.82 -1.43 -57.87
N ALA A 175 -15.77 -2.15 -57.25
CA ALA A 175 -17.03 -2.50 -57.92
C ALA A 175 -17.91 -1.25 -58.20
N ARG A 176 -17.85 -0.24 -57.36
CA ARG A 176 -18.53 1.05 -57.55
C ARG A 176 -17.88 1.87 -58.66
N ASP A 177 -16.56 1.86 -58.76
CA ASP A 177 -15.84 2.56 -59.84
C ASP A 177 -16.08 1.90 -61.19
N MET A 178 -16.21 0.57 -61.24
CA MET A 178 -16.51 -0.13 -62.50
C MET A 178 -17.97 0.01 -62.95
N ASN A 179 -18.89 0.36 -62.06
CA ASN A 179 -20.32 0.53 -62.39
C ASN A 179 -20.73 2.02 -62.58
N GLY A 180 -19.79 2.96 -62.38
CA GLY A 180 -20.01 4.40 -62.51
C GLY A 180 -19.91 4.93 -63.96
N GLY A 181 -19.74 4.05 -64.99
CA GLY A 181 -19.50 4.42 -66.37
C GLY A 181 -20.67 4.28 -67.36
N ALA A 182 -21.92 4.18 -66.91
CA ALA A 182 -23.05 4.19 -67.85
C ALA A 182 -24.34 4.66 -67.14
N ASN A 183 -24.72 5.89 -67.36
CA ASN A 183 -26.04 6.43 -67.66
C ASN A 183 -26.26 7.81 -67.02
N ALA A 184 -26.01 8.82 -67.85
CA ALA A 184 -26.74 10.06 -67.75
C ALA A 184 -27.95 9.95 -68.71
N THR A 185 -29.14 10.06 -68.19
CA THR A 185 -30.28 10.87 -68.69
C THR A 185 -31.62 10.35 -68.14
N ALA A 186 -32.37 11.34 -67.80
CA ALA A 186 -33.84 11.44 -67.79
C ALA A 186 -34.67 10.88 -66.62
N GLY A 187 -35.43 11.80 -65.98
CA GLY A 187 -36.78 11.58 -65.65
C GLY A 187 -37.24 11.87 -64.24
N ASN A 188 -37.60 13.11 -64.07
CA ASN A 188 -38.48 13.69 -63.06
C ASN A 188 -39.74 12.83 -62.77
N ASN A 189 -40.10 12.64 -61.50
CA ASN A 189 -41.49 12.80 -60.94
C ASN A 189 -41.56 12.11 -59.58
N GLY A 190 -41.84 12.90 -58.53
CA GLY A 190 -42.40 12.36 -57.25
C GLY A 190 -43.91 12.09 -57.42
N PRO A 191 -44.69 11.66 -56.47
CA PRO A 191 -44.82 12.31 -55.15
C PRO A 191 -45.08 11.39 -53.93
N MET A 192 -44.93 11.95 -52.76
CA MET A 192 -45.64 11.79 -51.48
C MET A 192 -46.50 10.55 -51.21
N ALA A 193 -46.29 9.98 -50.00
CA ALA A 193 -47.28 9.81 -48.93
C ALA A 193 -46.67 9.01 -47.76
N ASN A 194 -46.48 9.59 -46.68
CA ASN A 194 -47.10 9.58 -45.37
C ASN A 194 -47.71 8.23 -44.93
N ALA A 195 -47.22 7.67 -43.83
CA ALA A 195 -48.03 7.08 -42.76
C ALA A 195 -47.18 6.73 -41.54
N ASN A 196 -47.50 7.48 -40.53
CA ASN A 196 -47.25 7.31 -39.12
C ASN A 196 -47.97 6.06 -38.59
N THR A 197 -47.36 5.23 -37.74
CA THR A 197 -48.08 4.54 -36.67
C THR A 197 -47.18 4.27 -35.50
N ASN A 198 -47.46 4.97 -34.42
CA ASN A 198 -47.08 4.64 -33.06
C ASN A 198 -47.69 3.31 -32.64
N ALA A 199 -46.97 2.53 -31.86
CA ALA A 199 -47.56 1.65 -30.87
C ALA A 199 -46.58 1.45 -29.70
N ASP A 200 -46.95 2.04 -28.61
CA ASP A 200 -46.48 1.76 -27.25
C ASP A 200 -46.78 0.31 -26.86
N ALA A 201 -45.84 -0.29 -26.12
CA ALA A 201 -46.14 -1.38 -25.20
C ALA A 201 -45.16 -1.38 -24.02
N PRO A 202 -45.66 -1.53 -22.80
CA PRO A 202 -44.92 -1.24 -21.58
C PRO A 202 -44.12 -2.42 -21.03
N SER A 203 -43.02 -2.10 -20.38
CA SER A 203 -42.19 -3.01 -19.61
C SER A 203 -42.88 -3.54 -18.35
N PRO A 204 -42.68 -4.81 -17.97
CA PRO A 204 -43.15 -5.28 -16.69
C PRO A 204 -42.14 -5.07 -15.57
N MET A 205 -42.67 -4.52 -14.50
CA MET A 205 -42.12 -4.32 -13.17
C MET A 205 -41.64 -5.62 -12.54
N LYS A 206 -40.46 -5.64 -11.97
CA LYS A 206 -39.98 -6.73 -11.11
C LYS A 206 -40.44 -6.51 -9.68
N LEU A 207 -41.22 -7.42 -9.17
CA LEU A 207 -41.46 -7.60 -7.73
C LEU A 207 -40.38 -8.50 -7.12
N ASN A 208 -39.83 -8.06 -6.01
CA ASN A 208 -39.12 -8.92 -5.05
C ASN A 208 -40.13 -9.66 -4.19
N PRO A 209 -39.82 -10.88 -3.78
CA PRO A 209 -40.20 -11.32 -2.46
C PRO A 209 -39.01 -11.89 -1.67
N ALA A 210 -38.83 -11.33 -0.48
CA ALA A 210 -38.11 -11.97 0.60
C ALA A 210 -39.00 -13.05 1.22
N THR A 211 -38.48 -14.26 1.39
CA THR A 211 -38.93 -15.14 2.48
C THR A 211 -37.87 -16.17 2.83
N LYS A 212 -37.72 -16.31 4.14
CA LYS A 212 -36.97 -17.29 4.92
C LYS A 212 -37.42 -18.72 4.62
N GLY A 213 -36.51 -19.67 4.79
CA GLY A 213 -36.84 -21.07 4.92
C GLY A 213 -35.61 -21.97 5.14
N LEU A 214 -35.47 -22.41 6.38
CA LEU A 214 -34.57 -23.49 6.80
C LEU A 214 -34.91 -24.82 6.14
N GLY A 215 -33.86 -25.60 5.82
CA GLY A 215 -33.88 -27.05 6.03
C GLY A 215 -34.08 -27.92 4.79
N LYS A 216 -33.02 -28.59 4.39
CA LYS A 216 -32.81 -30.05 4.41
C LYS A 216 -31.77 -30.49 3.42
N LYS A 217 -30.94 -31.37 3.87
CA LYS A 217 -29.93 -32.14 3.14
C LYS A 217 -30.57 -33.02 2.05
N ASP A 218 -29.66 -33.36 1.09
CA ASP A 218 -29.65 -34.50 0.20
C ASP A 218 -30.35 -34.33 -1.14
N SER A 219 -29.51 -34.09 -2.14
CA SER A 219 -29.44 -34.95 -3.34
C SER A 219 -28.43 -34.38 -4.31
N LEU A 220 -27.44 -35.18 -4.67
CA LEU A 220 -26.51 -34.99 -5.80
C LEU A 220 -27.32 -34.95 -7.10
N GLY A 221 -27.75 -33.75 -7.46
CA GLY A 221 -28.27 -33.46 -8.82
C GLY A 221 -27.18 -32.75 -9.58
N VAL A 222 -26.44 -33.50 -10.41
CA VAL A 222 -25.56 -32.89 -11.42
C VAL A 222 -26.44 -32.23 -12.45
N ASP A 223 -26.46 -30.89 -12.47
CA ASP A 223 -27.11 -30.11 -13.51
C ASP A 223 -26.31 -30.31 -14.83
N PRO A 224 -26.89 -30.98 -15.87
CA PRO A 224 -26.17 -31.21 -17.13
C PRO A 224 -25.90 -29.92 -17.93
N ASN A 225 -26.43 -28.77 -17.53
CA ASN A 225 -26.20 -27.45 -18.13
C ASN A 225 -25.31 -26.54 -17.26
N ALA A 226 -24.73 -27.05 -16.18
CA ALA A 226 -23.72 -26.31 -15.47
C ALA A 226 -22.52 -26.10 -16.38
N VAL A 227 -22.36 -24.87 -16.88
CA VAL A 227 -21.12 -24.44 -17.52
C VAL A 227 -19.98 -24.82 -16.55
N PRO A 228 -19.00 -25.64 -16.99
CA PRO A 228 -17.89 -25.98 -16.12
C PRO A 228 -17.30 -24.68 -15.59
N ARG A 229 -17.43 -24.40 -14.29
CA ARG A 229 -16.59 -23.41 -13.64
C ARG A 229 -15.20 -23.86 -14.01
N ALA A 230 -14.53 -23.06 -14.86
CA ALA A 230 -13.11 -23.23 -15.08
C ALA A 230 -12.51 -23.37 -13.68
N ILE A 231 -11.94 -24.52 -13.38
CA ILE A 231 -11.20 -24.77 -12.14
C ILE A 231 -10.14 -23.69 -12.20
N SER A 232 -10.37 -22.57 -11.50
CA SER A 232 -9.38 -21.54 -11.39
C SER A 232 -8.21 -22.24 -10.72
N ASP A 233 -7.11 -22.37 -11.46
CA ASP A 233 -5.89 -22.96 -10.93
C ASP A 233 -5.54 -22.18 -9.68
N ASP A 234 -5.88 -22.73 -8.51
CA ASP A 234 -5.72 -22.08 -7.21
C ASP A 234 -4.24 -21.73 -6.95
N SER A 235 -3.34 -22.34 -7.71
CA SER A 235 -1.91 -22.05 -7.70
C SER A 235 -1.56 -20.67 -8.28
N LYS A 236 -2.42 -20.08 -9.13
CA LYS A 236 -2.19 -18.77 -9.78
C LYS A 236 -3.04 -17.62 -9.22
N ARG A 237 -3.61 -17.78 -8.04
CA ARG A 237 -4.37 -16.69 -7.41
C ARG A 237 -3.45 -15.56 -6.91
N PRO A 238 -3.86 -14.29 -7.04
CA PRO A 238 -3.03 -13.15 -6.62
C PRO A 238 -2.63 -13.16 -5.15
N GLN A 239 -3.46 -13.76 -4.29
CA GLN A 239 -3.21 -13.89 -2.85
C GLN A 239 -1.94 -14.68 -2.55
N ARG A 240 -1.57 -15.63 -3.42
CA ARG A 240 -0.34 -16.40 -3.29
C ARG A 240 0.91 -15.53 -3.18
N VAL A 241 0.96 -14.41 -3.87
CA VAL A 241 2.09 -13.46 -3.78
C VAL A 241 2.28 -12.96 -2.35
N VAL A 242 1.18 -12.59 -1.68
CA VAL A 242 1.21 -12.10 -0.29
C VAL A 242 1.48 -13.25 0.69
N GLU A 243 0.90 -14.42 0.45
CA GLU A 243 1.11 -15.60 1.27
C GLU A 243 2.56 -16.07 1.24
N GLU A 244 3.18 -16.16 0.07
CA GLU A 244 4.59 -16.54 -0.06
C GLU A 244 5.50 -15.50 0.60
N LEU A 245 5.21 -14.21 0.48
CA LEU A 245 5.95 -13.16 1.18
C LEU A 245 5.83 -13.32 2.71
N ALA A 246 4.62 -13.55 3.23
CA ALA A 246 4.40 -13.76 4.66
C ALA A 246 5.13 -15.01 5.19
N MET A 247 5.03 -16.13 4.46
CA MET A 247 5.76 -17.36 4.81
C MET A 247 7.28 -17.15 4.79
N THR A 248 7.77 -16.36 3.86
CA THR A 248 9.19 -16.00 3.77
C THR A 248 9.64 -15.19 4.99
N LYS A 249 8.88 -14.18 5.41
CA LYS A 249 9.18 -13.38 6.60
C LYS A 249 9.24 -14.27 7.84
N MET A 250 8.28 -15.18 8.00
CA MET A 250 8.28 -16.16 9.10
C MET A 250 9.50 -17.09 9.02
N ALA A 251 9.81 -17.63 7.85
CA ALA A 251 10.95 -18.51 7.67
C ALA A 251 12.27 -17.79 7.98
N ARG A 252 12.44 -16.56 7.55
CA ARG A 252 13.62 -15.72 7.86
C ARG A 252 13.72 -15.41 9.35
N ALA A 253 12.63 -15.07 10.02
CA ALA A 253 12.62 -14.84 11.46
C ALA A 253 13.11 -16.07 12.25
N VAL A 254 12.74 -17.28 11.80
CA VAL A 254 13.10 -18.53 12.48
C VAL A 254 14.49 -19.03 12.10
N TYR A 255 14.87 -18.95 10.81
CA TYR A 255 16.04 -19.70 10.30
C TYR A 255 17.19 -18.83 9.85
N SER A 256 17.01 -17.54 9.57
CA SER A 256 18.10 -16.67 9.14
C SER A 256 19.14 -16.48 10.25
N GLU A 257 20.41 -16.48 9.88
CA GLU A 257 21.48 -16.10 10.78
C GLU A 257 21.67 -14.57 10.89
N ARG A 258 21.07 -13.81 9.97
CA ARG A 258 21.06 -12.34 9.93
C ARG A 258 19.93 -11.77 10.74
N GLN A 259 19.83 -12.14 12.01
CA GLN A 259 18.67 -11.87 12.86
C GLN A 259 18.35 -10.39 13.02
N LEU A 260 19.34 -9.54 13.29
CA LEU A 260 19.13 -8.10 13.44
C LEU A 260 18.58 -7.49 12.15
N GLN A 261 19.07 -7.92 10.99
CA GLN A 261 18.54 -7.45 9.71
C GLN A 261 17.05 -7.80 9.59
N GLN A 262 16.63 -9.01 9.94
CA GLN A 262 15.23 -9.41 9.85
C GLN A 262 14.33 -8.63 10.81
N VAL A 263 14.78 -8.37 12.03
CA VAL A 263 14.07 -7.53 13.02
C VAL A 263 13.90 -6.10 12.48
N MET A 264 14.95 -5.54 11.90
CA MET A 264 14.91 -4.19 11.32
C MET A 264 14.11 -4.12 10.03
N ASP A 265 14.15 -5.17 9.20
CA ASP A 265 13.29 -5.30 8.02
C ASP A 265 11.82 -5.27 8.42
N ASP A 266 11.45 -6.02 9.45
CA ASP A 266 10.08 -6.07 9.95
C ASP A 266 9.65 -4.74 10.57
N PHE A 267 10.52 -4.12 11.36
CA PHE A 267 10.29 -2.79 11.93
C PHE A 267 10.02 -1.74 10.85
N TRP A 268 10.89 -1.64 9.85
CA TRP A 268 10.75 -0.65 8.78
C TRP A 268 9.61 -0.96 7.83
N PHE A 269 9.32 -2.23 7.57
CA PHE A 269 8.16 -2.63 6.79
C PHE A 269 6.84 -2.24 7.46
N ASN A 270 6.78 -2.28 8.80
CA ASN A 270 5.63 -1.80 9.57
C ASN A 270 5.57 -0.28 9.67
N HIS A 271 6.72 0.39 9.85
CA HIS A 271 6.78 1.86 9.90
C HIS A 271 6.36 2.50 8.57
N PHE A 272 6.85 1.98 7.45
CA PHE A 272 6.49 2.40 6.10
C PHE A 272 5.44 1.45 5.49
N ASN A 273 4.39 1.18 6.24
CA ASN A 273 3.40 0.16 5.87
C ASN A 273 2.66 0.51 4.57
N VAL A 274 2.41 -0.53 3.76
CA VAL A 274 1.53 -0.50 2.60
C VAL A 274 0.55 -1.67 2.67
N PHE A 275 -0.75 -1.37 2.59
CA PHE A 275 -1.80 -2.36 2.80
C PHE A 275 -2.03 -3.23 1.57
N ALA A 276 -1.79 -4.54 1.69
CA ALA A 276 -1.93 -5.54 0.62
C ALA A 276 -3.33 -5.59 -0.02
N GLY A 277 -4.36 -5.25 0.74
CA GLY A 277 -5.76 -5.25 0.27
C GLY A 277 -6.12 -4.07 -0.62
N LYS A 278 -5.29 -3.02 -0.72
CA LYS A 278 -5.59 -1.87 -1.57
C LYS A 278 -5.21 -2.16 -3.04
N GLY A 279 -6.19 -2.50 -3.85
CA GLY A 279 -6.04 -2.61 -5.30
C GLY A 279 -4.87 -3.49 -5.74
N GLU A 280 -3.92 -2.89 -6.43
CA GLU A 280 -2.77 -3.57 -7.03
C GLU A 280 -1.55 -3.68 -6.10
N VAL A 281 -1.61 -3.15 -4.86
CA VAL A 281 -0.50 -3.17 -3.90
C VAL A 281 0.08 -4.57 -3.68
N LYS A 282 -0.78 -5.61 -3.67
CA LYS A 282 -0.36 -7.01 -3.46
C LYS A 282 0.78 -7.47 -4.37
N TRP A 283 0.85 -6.97 -5.61
CA TRP A 283 1.92 -7.31 -6.55
C TRP A 283 3.18 -6.46 -6.37
N TYR A 284 3.07 -5.30 -5.73
CA TYR A 284 4.22 -4.43 -5.44
C TYR A 284 4.98 -4.86 -4.17
N LEU A 285 4.32 -5.61 -3.25
CA LEU A 285 4.87 -5.91 -1.93
C LEU A 285 6.19 -6.66 -1.97
N THR A 286 6.32 -7.66 -2.86
CA THR A 286 7.54 -8.47 -2.96
C THR A 286 8.74 -7.62 -3.37
N SER A 287 8.59 -6.75 -4.37
CA SER A 287 9.64 -5.82 -4.77
C SER A 287 9.88 -4.73 -3.73
N TYR A 288 8.84 -4.32 -3.01
CA TYR A 288 8.95 -3.34 -1.92
C TYR A 288 9.80 -3.87 -0.77
N GLU A 289 9.55 -5.09 -0.31
CA GLU A 289 10.36 -5.75 0.72
C GLU A 289 11.80 -5.95 0.24
N ARG A 290 11.96 -6.60 -0.93
CA ARG A 290 13.26 -7.03 -1.46
C ARG A 290 14.16 -5.87 -1.89
N ASP A 291 13.62 -4.87 -2.59
CA ASP A 291 14.39 -3.86 -3.29
C ASP A 291 14.43 -2.51 -2.55
N VAL A 292 13.51 -2.28 -1.59
CA VAL A 292 13.36 -1.00 -0.87
C VAL A 292 13.69 -1.16 0.61
N ILE A 293 12.99 -2.01 1.34
CA ILE A 293 13.14 -2.13 2.80
C ILE A 293 14.44 -2.84 3.15
N GLN A 294 14.60 -4.07 2.70
CA GLN A 294 15.69 -4.97 3.10
C GLN A 294 17.09 -4.39 2.83
N PRO A 295 17.38 -3.76 1.67
CA PRO A 295 18.72 -3.19 1.41
C PRO A 295 19.04 -1.97 2.28
N ASN A 296 18.02 -1.29 2.82
CA ASN A 296 18.17 -0.05 3.56
C ASN A 296 17.90 -0.20 5.08
N ALA A 297 17.52 -1.38 5.56
CA ALA A 297 17.05 -1.60 6.93
C ALA A 297 18.10 -1.27 8.01
N LEU A 298 19.39 -1.48 7.71
CA LEU A 298 20.53 -1.12 8.57
C LEU A 298 21.33 0.06 7.99
N GLY A 299 20.75 0.77 7.02
CA GLY A 299 21.37 1.91 6.33
C GLY A 299 21.06 3.26 6.98
N LYS A 300 21.21 4.32 6.18
CA LYS A 300 20.84 5.67 6.61
C LYS A 300 19.33 5.88 6.43
N PHE A 301 18.69 6.47 7.43
CA PHE A 301 17.26 6.79 7.38
C PHE A 301 16.86 7.60 6.13
N LYS A 302 17.71 8.55 5.71
CA LYS A 302 17.50 9.32 4.48
C LYS A 302 17.37 8.42 3.25
N ASP A 303 18.25 7.43 3.13
CA ASP A 303 18.27 6.54 1.97
C ASP A 303 17.02 5.65 1.94
N LEU A 304 16.64 5.11 3.10
CA LEU A 304 15.42 4.35 3.28
C LEU A 304 14.17 5.20 2.97
N LEU A 305 14.04 6.40 3.54
CA LEU A 305 12.92 7.30 3.28
C LEU A 305 12.82 7.69 1.80
N THR A 306 13.96 7.95 1.16
CA THR A 306 14.01 8.28 -0.28
C THR A 306 13.57 7.08 -1.13
N ALA A 307 14.07 5.89 -0.83
CA ALA A 307 13.73 4.66 -1.53
C ALA A 307 12.22 4.33 -1.37
N THR A 308 11.70 4.50 -0.16
CA THR A 308 10.28 4.34 0.16
C THR A 308 9.41 5.33 -0.61
N ALA A 309 9.79 6.61 -0.60
CA ALA A 309 9.05 7.67 -1.30
C ALA A 309 9.01 7.48 -2.82
N LYS A 310 10.06 6.89 -3.41
CA LYS A 310 10.14 6.54 -4.84
C LYS A 310 9.55 5.16 -5.17
N SER A 311 9.19 4.37 -4.16
CA SER A 311 8.66 3.03 -4.39
C SER A 311 7.30 3.05 -5.09
N PRO A 312 7.11 2.27 -6.15
CA PRO A 312 5.80 2.07 -6.76
C PRO A 312 4.73 1.59 -5.78
N ALA A 313 5.10 0.76 -4.79
CA ALA A 313 4.19 0.30 -3.74
C ALA A 313 3.60 1.47 -2.94
N MET A 314 4.45 2.37 -2.44
CA MET A 314 4.04 3.53 -1.65
C MET A 314 3.30 4.57 -2.50
N LEU A 315 3.80 4.86 -3.70
CA LEU A 315 3.17 5.78 -4.64
C LEU A 315 1.76 5.32 -5.02
N PHE A 316 1.56 4.00 -5.19
CA PHE A 316 0.25 3.43 -5.46
C PHE A 316 -0.62 3.39 -4.21
N TYR A 317 -0.07 2.98 -3.06
CA TYR A 317 -0.80 2.89 -1.81
C TYR A 317 -1.39 4.23 -1.37
N LEU A 318 -0.62 5.30 -1.48
CA LEU A 318 -1.07 6.66 -1.12
C LEU A 318 -1.63 7.44 -2.31
N ASP A 319 -1.82 6.83 -3.48
CA ASP A 319 -2.36 7.42 -4.71
C ASP A 319 -1.53 8.60 -5.27
N ASN A 320 -0.26 8.75 -4.83
CA ASN A 320 0.58 9.87 -5.32
C ASN A 320 0.93 9.75 -6.81
N PHE A 321 0.90 8.54 -7.38
CA PHE A 321 1.10 8.34 -8.82
C PHE A 321 0.08 9.09 -9.70
N LEU A 322 -1.04 9.54 -9.12
CA LEU A 322 -2.05 10.36 -9.77
C LEU A 322 -1.89 11.86 -9.48
N SER A 323 -0.99 12.24 -8.55
CA SER A 323 -0.81 13.62 -8.10
C SER A 323 -0.27 14.52 -9.23
N ALA A 324 -0.96 15.62 -9.46
CA ALA A 324 -0.61 16.57 -10.50
C ALA A 324 -0.93 18.01 -10.06
N ASP A 325 -0.20 18.98 -10.62
CA ASP A 325 -0.61 20.37 -10.53
C ASP A 325 -1.99 20.57 -11.21
N PRO A 326 -2.97 21.12 -10.52
CA PRO A 326 -4.30 21.39 -11.08
C PRO A 326 -4.27 22.19 -12.40
N ASN A 327 -3.27 23.04 -12.55
CA ASN A 327 -3.09 23.91 -13.72
C ASN A 327 -2.24 23.29 -14.85
N ALA A 328 -1.73 22.07 -14.66
CA ALA A 328 -0.85 21.42 -15.63
C ALA A 328 -1.48 21.29 -17.02
N ALA A 329 -2.75 20.90 -17.09
CA ALA A 329 -3.46 20.77 -18.37
C ALA A 329 -3.57 22.11 -19.11
N GLN A 330 -3.87 23.19 -18.38
CA GLN A 330 -3.96 24.54 -18.94
C GLN A 330 -2.59 25.03 -19.44
N ARG A 331 -1.53 24.83 -18.65
CA ARG A 331 -0.15 25.16 -19.08
C ARG A 331 0.25 24.42 -20.35
N GLN A 332 -0.05 23.12 -20.42
CA GLN A 332 0.24 22.32 -21.62
C GLN A 332 -0.53 22.82 -22.84
N ALA A 333 -1.80 23.20 -22.68
CA ALA A 333 -2.61 23.75 -23.75
C ALA A 333 -2.01 25.06 -24.28
N MET A 334 -1.63 25.98 -23.38
CA MET A 334 -0.97 27.24 -23.74
C MET A 334 0.36 27.01 -24.48
N MET A 335 1.20 26.09 -24.02
CA MET A 335 2.46 25.74 -24.68
C MET A 335 2.25 25.16 -26.07
N ARG A 336 1.21 24.33 -26.27
CA ARG A 336 0.86 23.76 -27.59
C ARG A 336 0.37 24.86 -28.53
N GLN A 337 -0.42 25.79 -28.05
CA GLN A 337 -0.91 26.91 -28.81
C GLN A 337 0.24 27.85 -29.24
N ALA A 338 1.15 28.17 -28.32
CA ALA A 338 2.33 28.98 -28.62
C ALA A 338 3.24 28.36 -29.70
N ARG A 339 3.35 27.01 -29.74
CA ARG A 339 4.13 26.29 -30.76
C ARG A 339 3.46 26.22 -32.13
N ARG A 340 2.13 26.41 -32.21
CA ARG A 340 1.35 26.28 -33.45
C ARG A 340 1.19 27.58 -34.22
N GLY A 341 1.60 28.72 -33.63
CA GLY A 341 1.52 30.06 -34.27
C GLY A 341 0.11 30.65 -34.24
N PRO A 342 -0.01 31.96 -34.64
CA PRO A 342 -1.25 32.74 -34.48
C PRO A 342 -2.40 32.31 -35.40
N TYR A 343 -2.15 31.51 -36.43
CA TYR A 343 -3.17 31.09 -37.43
C TYR A 343 -3.86 29.77 -37.11
N TYR A 344 -3.58 29.15 -35.98
CA TYR A 344 -4.22 27.89 -35.60
C TYR A 344 -5.52 28.14 -34.82
N SER A 345 -6.66 27.87 -35.46
CA SER A 345 -7.95 27.83 -34.78
C SER A 345 -8.23 26.42 -34.21
N PRO A 346 -8.39 26.26 -32.89
CA PRO A 346 -8.70 24.97 -32.33
C PRO A 346 -10.07 24.49 -32.82
N ASN A 347 -10.17 23.23 -33.29
CA ASN A 347 -11.45 22.60 -33.55
C ASN A 347 -12.14 22.31 -32.18
N PRO A 348 -13.29 22.92 -31.88
CA PRO A 348 -13.97 22.80 -30.59
C PRO A 348 -14.39 21.38 -30.25
N GLN A 349 -14.49 20.46 -31.22
CA GLN A 349 -14.96 19.08 -31.04
C GLN A 349 -13.87 18.10 -30.58
N GLN A 350 -12.59 18.44 -30.64
CA GLN A 350 -11.49 17.54 -30.23
C GLN A 350 -11.16 17.57 -28.74
N GLY A 351 -11.88 18.34 -27.90
CA GLY A 351 -11.54 18.60 -26.49
C GLY A 351 -12.44 17.94 -25.43
N GLN A 352 -13.50 17.21 -25.81
CA GLN A 352 -14.53 16.77 -24.82
C GLN A 352 -14.30 15.39 -24.19
N ASN A 353 -13.17 14.75 -24.34
CA ASN A 353 -12.83 13.71 -23.41
C ASN A 353 -12.51 14.37 -22.05
N LYS A 354 -13.48 14.42 -21.15
CA LYS A 354 -13.30 14.76 -19.73
C LYS A 354 -12.34 13.74 -19.12
N LYS A 355 -11.03 13.92 -19.38
CA LYS A 355 -10.00 13.24 -18.56
C LYS A 355 -10.24 13.70 -17.14
N GLN A 356 -10.46 12.76 -16.25
CA GLN A 356 -10.61 13.01 -14.82
C GLN A 356 -9.53 14.00 -14.40
N GLN A 357 -9.93 15.17 -13.90
CA GLN A 357 -9.02 16.25 -13.56
C GLN A 357 -8.17 15.77 -12.39
N ARG A 358 -6.89 15.55 -12.64
CA ARG A 358 -5.92 15.18 -11.61
C ARG A 358 -5.66 16.42 -10.75
N GLY A 359 -5.53 16.23 -9.43
CA GLY A 359 -5.26 17.29 -8.47
C GLY A 359 -4.08 16.97 -7.57
N LEU A 360 -3.84 17.82 -6.60
CA LEU A 360 -2.84 17.60 -5.57
C LEU A 360 -3.27 16.42 -4.66
N ASN A 361 -2.32 15.59 -4.31
CA ASN A 361 -2.52 14.54 -3.32
C ASN A 361 -1.96 14.99 -1.96
N GLU A 362 -2.79 15.69 -1.19
CA GLU A 362 -2.42 16.16 0.15
C GLU A 362 -2.26 15.00 1.14
N ASN A 363 -2.95 13.87 0.92
CA ASN A 363 -2.81 12.71 1.78
C ASN A 363 -1.37 12.19 1.79
N TYR A 364 -0.74 12.08 0.62
CA TYR A 364 0.67 11.69 0.53
C TYR A 364 1.59 12.65 1.28
N GLY A 365 1.38 13.97 1.13
CA GLY A 365 2.16 14.98 1.86
C GLY A 365 1.98 14.88 3.37
N ARG A 366 0.76 14.60 3.83
CA ARG A 366 0.44 14.41 5.24
C ARG A 366 1.12 13.15 5.79
N GLU A 367 0.95 12.01 5.15
CA GLU A 367 1.54 10.74 5.57
C GLU A 367 3.08 10.81 5.66
N LEU A 368 3.70 11.49 4.70
CA LEU A 368 5.15 11.70 4.71
C LEU A 368 5.62 12.48 5.94
N MET A 369 4.88 13.51 6.35
CA MET A 369 5.22 14.31 7.53
C MET A 369 4.76 13.66 8.83
N GLU A 370 3.55 13.14 8.86
CA GLU A 370 2.91 12.67 10.09
C GLU A 370 3.39 11.26 10.48
N LEU A 371 3.28 10.28 9.58
CA LEU A 371 3.58 8.88 9.92
C LEU A 371 5.01 8.48 9.62
N HIS A 372 5.62 9.08 8.59
CA HIS A 372 6.94 8.66 8.14
C HIS A 372 8.08 9.43 8.80
N THR A 373 7.82 10.65 9.34
CA THR A 373 8.88 11.52 9.89
C THR A 373 8.49 12.21 11.19
N LEU A 374 7.85 13.39 11.15
CA LEU A 374 7.71 14.34 12.27
C LEU A 374 6.77 13.89 13.38
N GLY A 375 5.82 13.00 13.09
CA GLY A 375 4.72 12.70 14.01
C GLY A 375 3.59 13.73 13.95
N VAL A 376 2.46 13.40 14.62
CA VAL A 376 1.25 14.24 14.65
C VAL A 376 1.54 15.65 15.19
N ASP A 377 2.36 15.74 16.23
CA ASP A 377 2.71 16.99 16.90
C ASP A 377 3.99 17.62 16.35
N GLY A 378 4.37 17.27 15.11
CA GLY A 378 5.63 17.67 14.47
C GLY A 378 5.77 19.15 14.11
N GLY A 379 4.79 20.00 14.47
CA GLY A 379 4.85 21.46 14.31
C GLY A 379 4.61 21.94 12.87
N TYR A 380 4.06 21.12 11.99
CA TYR A 380 3.66 21.50 10.63
C TYR A 380 2.19 21.96 10.59
N THR A 381 1.86 22.72 9.57
CA THR A 381 0.52 23.25 9.33
C THR A 381 -0.13 22.59 8.11
N GLN A 382 -1.45 22.76 7.94
CA GLN A 382 -2.13 22.34 6.72
C GLN A 382 -1.52 22.96 5.45
N LYS A 383 -0.99 24.18 5.55
CA LYS A 383 -0.28 24.82 4.43
C LYS A 383 0.99 24.06 4.08
N ASP A 384 1.74 23.57 5.07
CA ASP A 384 2.93 22.76 4.82
C ASP A 384 2.57 21.45 4.12
N VAL A 385 1.44 20.82 4.51
CA VAL A 385 0.91 19.62 3.82
C VAL A 385 0.68 19.88 2.34
N THR A 386 0.00 20.99 2.02
CA THR A 386 -0.27 21.37 0.63
C THR A 386 1.02 21.68 -0.13
N GLU A 387 1.97 22.41 0.46
CA GLU A 387 3.26 22.73 -0.15
C GLU A 387 4.10 21.46 -0.39
N VAL A 388 4.11 20.50 0.55
CA VAL A 388 4.74 19.18 0.36
C VAL A 388 4.06 18.43 -0.79
N ALA A 389 2.73 18.35 -0.82
CA ALA A 389 2.00 17.71 -1.91
C ALA A 389 2.37 18.32 -3.28
N ARG A 390 2.55 19.64 -3.38
CA ARG A 390 3.03 20.33 -4.58
C ARG A 390 4.43 19.88 -4.99
N CYS A 391 5.33 19.66 -4.02
CA CYS A 391 6.69 19.17 -4.27
C CYS A 391 6.71 17.76 -4.87
N PHE A 392 5.73 16.91 -4.51
CA PHE A 392 5.64 15.51 -4.97
C PHE A 392 4.71 15.30 -6.17
N THR A 393 4.14 16.37 -6.75
CA THR A 393 3.45 16.27 -8.05
C THR A 393 4.40 15.72 -9.12
N GLY A 394 3.89 14.84 -9.97
CA GLY A 394 4.69 14.20 -11.03
C GLY A 394 5.57 13.04 -10.60
N TRP A 395 5.70 12.75 -9.29
CA TRP A 395 6.28 11.49 -8.81
C TRP A 395 5.25 10.39 -9.07
N THR A 396 5.49 9.58 -10.09
CA THR A 396 4.50 8.64 -10.61
C THR A 396 5.11 7.27 -10.90
N ILE A 397 4.28 6.37 -11.39
CA ILE A 397 4.68 5.01 -11.77
C ILE A 397 4.60 4.91 -13.29
N GLU A 398 5.70 4.50 -13.92
CA GLU A 398 5.71 4.20 -15.34
C GLU A 398 4.99 2.90 -15.59
N LYS A 399 3.92 2.98 -16.44
CA LYS A 399 3.12 1.82 -16.83
C LYS A 399 2.86 0.88 -15.62
N PRO A 400 2.00 1.26 -14.68
CA PRO A 400 1.84 0.56 -13.39
C PRO A 400 1.64 -0.95 -13.49
N ARG A 401 1.09 -1.44 -14.61
CA ARG A 401 0.81 -2.86 -14.84
C ARG A 401 1.81 -3.58 -15.74
N GLU A 402 2.73 -2.84 -16.37
CA GLU A 402 3.69 -3.43 -17.31
C GLU A 402 5.13 -3.31 -16.80
N LEU A 403 5.55 -2.11 -16.39
CA LEU A 403 6.91 -1.83 -15.92
C LEU A 403 6.98 -1.67 -14.41
N ALA A 404 5.96 -1.03 -13.82
CA ALA A 404 5.84 -0.83 -12.37
C ALA A 404 7.09 -0.17 -11.75
N GLN A 405 7.66 0.83 -12.43
CA GLN A 405 8.88 1.53 -12.03
C GLN A 405 8.59 3.00 -11.69
N PHE A 406 9.42 3.57 -10.81
CA PHE A 406 9.37 5.01 -10.54
C PHE A 406 9.64 5.81 -11.79
N LYS A 407 8.85 6.89 -11.96
CA LYS A 407 9.04 7.88 -13.01
C LYS A 407 8.73 9.27 -12.48
N PHE A 408 9.48 10.26 -12.93
CA PHE A 408 9.11 11.65 -12.78
C PHE A 408 8.48 12.17 -14.08
N ASP A 409 7.25 12.68 -14.00
CA ASP A 409 6.55 13.34 -15.11
C ASP A 409 6.52 14.85 -14.90
N GLU A 410 7.49 15.53 -15.50
CA GLU A 410 7.62 16.99 -15.45
C GLU A 410 6.39 17.73 -15.98
N LYS A 411 5.63 17.11 -16.90
CA LYS A 411 4.47 17.75 -17.52
C LYS A 411 3.34 18.03 -16.54
N VAL A 412 3.24 17.23 -15.49
CA VAL A 412 2.20 17.36 -14.45
C VAL A 412 2.75 17.91 -13.14
N HIS A 413 4.05 18.14 -13.05
CA HIS A 413 4.68 18.73 -11.87
C HIS A 413 4.35 20.22 -11.74
N ASP A 414 4.22 20.70 -10.49
CA ASP A 414 4.10 22.11 -10.14
C ASP A 414 5.47 22.79 -10.23
N PRO A 415 5.72 23.66 -11.20
CA PRO A 415 7.04 24.25 -11.44
C PRO A 415 7.36 25.46 -10.57
N TYR A 416 6.44 25.90 -9.70
CA TYR A 416 6.61 27.13 -8.94
C TYR A 416 7.35 26.88 -7.62
N PRO A 417 8.02 27.93 -7.05
CA PRO A 417 8.63 27.85 -5.74
C PRO A 417 7.62 27.47 -4.64
N LYS A 418 8.07 26.72 -3.63
CA LYS A 418 7.27 26.28 -2.49
C LYS A 418 7.94 26.70 -1.18
N VAL A 419 7.17 26.70 -0.08
CA VAL A 419 7.69 26.97 1.26
C VAL A 419 7.19 25.87 2.19
N VAL A 420 8.10 25.06 2.73
CA VAL A 420 7.80 23.95 3.63
C VAL A 420 8.50 24.22 4.97
N LEU A 421 7.76 24.18 6.06
CA LEU A 421 8.28 24.43 7.41
C LEU A 421 9.10 25.73 7.50
N GLY A 422 8.61 26.80 6.83
CA GLY A 422 9.28 28.11 6.75
C GLY A 422 10.52 28.15 5.85
N LYS A 423 10.93 27.04 5.23
CA LYS A 423 12.08 26.97 4.32
C LYS A 423 11.64 27.03 2.86
N LYS A 424 12.32 27.85 2.06
CA LYS A 424 12.09 27.92 0.61
C LYS A 424 12.64 26.65 -0.05
N ILE A 425 11.79 25.96 -0.79
CA ILE A 425 12.16 24.88 -1.70
C ILE A 425 12.37 25.53 -3.07
N ARG A 426 13.57 25.42 -3.61
CA ARG A 426 13.89 25.97 -4.93
C ARG A 426 13.24 25.12 -6.01
N ALA A 427 12.53 25.74 -6.94
CA ALA A 427 11.94 25.03 -8.07
C ALA A 427 13.04 24.26 -8.84
N GLY A 428 12.93 22.95 -8.90
CA GLY A 428 13.92 22.07 -9.49
C GLY A 428 13.33 20.77 -10.02
N GLY A 429 12.02 20.72 -10.24
CA GLY A 429 11.33 19.54 -10.73
C GLY A 429 11.39 18.40 -9.74
N MET A 430 11.93 17.24 -10.13
CA MET A 430 12.07 16.08 -9.23
C MET A 430 12.81 16.42 -7.93
N LYS A 431 13.75 17.36 -7.98
CA LYS A 431 14.54 17.77 -6.81
C LYS A 431 13.73 18.47 -5.74
N ASP A 432 12.53 18.95 -6.03
CA ASP A 432 11.67 19.56 -5.02
C ASP A 432 11.31 18.57 -3.92
N GLY A 433 10.88 17.35 -4.30
CA GLY A 433 10.63 16.28 -3.36
C GLY A 433 11.90 15.82 -2.60
N GLU A 434 13.04 15.77 -3.28
CA GLU A 434 14.32 15.42 -2.64
C GLU A 434 14.75 16.46 -1.60
N GLN A 435 14.54 17.78 -1.88
CA GLN A 435 14.79 18.85 -0.90
C GLN A 435 13.86 18.74 0.31
N VAL A 436 12.58 18.36 0.11
CA VAL A 436 11.66 18.10 1.23
C VAL A 436 12.15 16.92 2.08
N ILE A 437 12.54 15.81 1.48
CA ILE A 437 13.11 14.67 2.21
C ILE A 437 14.33 15.10 3.03
N ASP A 438 15.25 15.87 2.43
CA ASP A 438 16.42 16.41 3.13
C ASP A 438 16.05 17.32 4.32
N LEU A 439 15.00 18.12 4.17
CA LEU A 439 14.50 18.98 5.22
C LEU A 439 13.89 18.18 6.37
N LEU A 440 13.06 17.19 6.05
CA LEU A 440 12.40 16.34 7.04
C LEU A 440 13.42 15.52 7.84
N VAL A 441 14.35 14.85 7.17
CA VAL A 441 15.38 14.03 7.86
C VAL A 441 16.26 14.84 8.81
N LYS A 442 16.44 16.15 8.56
CA LYS A 442 17.23 17.04 9.44
C LYS A 442 16.41 17.70 10.51
N ASN A 443 15.11 17.50 10.54
CA ASN A 443 14.24 18.10 11.54
C ASN A 443 14.42 17.38 12.88
N PRO A 444 14.55 18.11 14.00
CA PRO A 444 14.72 17.49 15.32
C PRO A 444 13.54 16.63 15.77
N ASN A 445 12.37 16.78 15.15
CA ASN A 445 11.18 15.99 15.45
C ASN A 445 11.13 14.66 14.64
N THR A 446 12.07 14.44 13.73
CA THR A 446 12.27 13.17 13.03
C THR A 446 13.26 12.31 13.81
#